data_c64f154df01cfe64a3174ddbbe15ed44
#
_entry.id   c64f154df01cfe64a3174ddbbe15ed44
#
_cell.length_a   1.000
_cell.length_b   1.000
_cell.length_c   1.000
_cell.angle_alpha   90.00
_cell.angle_beta   90.00
_cell.angle_gamma   90.00
#
_symmetry.space_group_name_H-M   'P 1'
#
loop_
_entity.id
_entity.type
_entity.pdbx_description
1 polymer ?
#
loop_
_entity_poly.entity_id
_entity_poly.type
_entity_poly.pdbx_seq_one_letter_code
_entity_poly.pdbx_strand_id
1 'polypeptide(L)'
;MKRLALIPARGGSKGLPRKNLAVVGDSTLLERAVTCAIEAAIFDAVVVSTDDPAIAEAGRKAGALVPFLRPRELADDSSPILTTIHHALVELEAGGKARFDLIALLEPTSPRRTPEIVRRVVAAAEEPGTDAALTVSPVPERFHPLKQFVNENGRVRHYLPEGVKITRRQELTPTYIRNGMCYATRREALDAGLGVLGSSAVMVVVPGPVVNIDSMEDLELARRLLEAESRA
;
A
#
# COMPACT_ATOMS: atom_id res chain seq x y z
N MET A 1 -1.40 -16.44 -15.73
CA MET A 1 -2.01 -15.31 -15.01
C MET A 1 -1.18 -14.07 -15.31
N LYS A 2 -1.79 -12.99 -15.82
CA LYS A 2 -1.11 -11.71 -16.07
C LYS A 2 -1.19 -10.82 -14.84
N ARG A 3 -0.04 -10.28 -14.43
CA ARG A 3 0.11 -9.51 -13.19
C ARG A 3 0.48 -8.06 -13.49
N LEU A 4 -0.26 -7.13 -12.89
CA LEU A 4 -0.01 -5.69 -12.97
C LEU A 4 0.55 -5.20 -11.62
N ALA A 5 1.69 -4.52 -11.64
CA ALA A 5 2.07 -3.63 -10.53
C ALA A 5 1.54 -2.23 -10.83
N LEU A 6 0.63 -1.73 -10.01
CA LEU A 6 0.09 -0.38 -10.11
C LEU A 6 0.64 0.48 -8.97
N ILE A 7 1.29 1.59 -9.34
CA ILE A 7 1.91 2.55 -8.42
C ILE A 7 1.13 3.86 -8.52
N PRO A 8 0.17 4.12 -7.62
CA PRO A 8 -0.59 5.37 -7.62
C PRO A 8 0.25 6.49 -6.99
N ALA A 9 0.49 7.55 -7.75
CA ALA A 9 1.31 8.68 -7.31
C ALA A 9 0.69 10.00 -7.77
N ARG A 10 -0.23 10.57 -6.99
CA ARG A 10 -0.85 11.86 -7.32
C ARG A 10 0.10 13.03 -7.05
N GLY A 11 -0.10 14.15 -7.78
CA GLY A 11 0.67 15.39 -7.62
C GLY A 11 0.32 16.16 -6.35
N GLY A 12 -0.97 16.17 -5.99
CA GLY A 12 -1.49 16.85 -4.80
C GLY A 12 -1.29 16.02 -3.53
N SER A 13 -0.47 16.51 -2.58
CA SER A 13 -0.29 15.92 -1.25
C SER A 13 -0.40 17.00 -0.19
N LYS A 14 -1.38 16.90 0.73
CA LYS A 14 -1.64 17.91 1.76
C LYS A 14 -0.60 17.91 2.89
N GLY A 15 -0.26 16.74 3.41
CA GLY A 15 0.65 16.61 4.55
C GLY A 15 2.12 16.89 4.22
N LEU A 16 2.57 16.46 3.03
CA LEU A 16 3.92 16.68 2.54
C LEU A 16 3.87 17.04 1.05
N PRO A 17 4.08 18.33 0.68
CA PRO A 17 4.07 18.76 -0.70
C PRO A 17 5.05 17.95 -1.56
N ARG A 18 4.61 17.53 -2.75
CA ARG A 18 5.41 16.70 -3.68
C ARG A 18 5.92 15.40 -3.05
N LYS A 19 5.19 14.83 -2.11
CA LYS A 19 5.55 13.65 -1.32
C LYS A 19 6.19 12.53 -2.16
N ASN A 20 5.58 12.17 -3.29
CA ASN A 20 6.06 11.08 -4.13
C ASN A 20 7.46 11.32 -4.75
N LEU A 21 7.89 12.57 -4.84
CA LEU A 21 9.23 12.97 -5.29
C LEU A 21 10.18 13.31 -4.12
N ALA A 22 9.73 13.14 -2.87
CA ALA A 22 10.60 13.33 -1.71
C ALA A 22 11.70 12.25 -1.68
N VAL A 23 12.92 12.67 -1.38
CA VAL A 23 14.11 11.81 -1.37
C VAL A 23 14.25 11.14 0.00
N VAL A 24 14.47 9.83 -0.03
CA VAL A 24 14.77 9.00 1.15
C VAL A 24 15.96 8.09 0.80
N GLY A 25 17.08 8.31 1.46
CA GLY A 25 18.35 7.75 1.01
C GLY A 25 18.81 8.44 -0.27
N ASP A 26 19.11 7.66 -1.29
CA ASP A 26 19.65 8.09 -2.59
C ASP A 26 18.60 8.17 -3.72
N SER A 27 17.33 7.89 -3.42
CA SER A 27 16.25 7.86 -4.43
C SER A 27 14.94 8.44 -3.89
N THR A 28 14.04 8.84 -4.79
CA THR A 28 12.71 9.32 -4.42
C THR A 28 11.81 8.16 -3.98
N LEU A 29 10.72 8.47 -3.26
CA LEU A 29 9.73 7.47 -2.88
C LEU A 29 9.14 6.76 -4.10
N LEU A 30 8.90 7.49 -5.19
CA LEU A 30 8.42 6.93 -6.44
C LEU A 30 9.44 5.97 -7.07
N GLU A 31 10.69 6.39 -7.21
CA GLU A 31 11.77 5.57 -7.76
C GLU A 31 11.93 4.27 -6.98
N ARG A 32 11.93 4.35 -5.64
CA ARG A 32 11.99 3.16 -4.77
C ARG A 32 10.84 2.19 -5.02
N ALA A 33 9.61 2.71 -5.19
CA ALA A 33 8.44 1.88 -5.46
C ALA A 33 8.53 1.20 -6.84
N VAL A 34 8.98 1.94 -7.86
CA VAL A 34 9.17 1.41 -9.23
C VAL A 34 10.28 0.37 -9.26
N THR A 35 11.46 0.69 -8.71
CA THR A 35 12.61 -0.23 -8.65
C THR A 35 12.24 -1.53 -7.94
N CYS A 36 11.57 -1.43 -6.77
CA CYS A 36 11.12 -2.59 -6.02
C CYS A 36 10.16 -3.48 -6.84
N ALA A 37 9.25 -2.88 -7.62
CA ALA A 37 8.33 -3.63 -8.48
C ALA A 37 9.07 -4.33 -9.63
N ILE A 38 10.03 -3.66 -10.25
CA ILE A 38 10.85 -4.22 -11.35
C ILE A 38 11.73 -5.37 -10.82
N GLU A 39 12.41 -5.17 -9.70
CA GLU A 39 13.28 -6.17 -9.07
C GLU A 39 12.51 -7.38 -8.51
N ALA A 40 11.21 -7.24 -8.24
CA ALA A 40 10.37 -8.39 -7.92
C ALA A 40 10.33 -9.40 -9.07
N ALA A 41 10.48 -8.97 -10.31
CA ALA A 41 10.60 -9.77 -11.53
C ALA A 41 9.42 -10.74 -11.76
N ILE A 42 8.21 -10.36 -11.32
CA ILE A 42 7.00 -11.20 -11.40
C ILE A 42 5.83 -10.52 -12.14
N PHE A 43 5.99 -9.27 -12.56
CA PHE A 43 4.94 -8.50 -13.19
C PHE A 43 5.09 -8.44 -14.71
N ASP A 44 3.96 -8.55 -15.43
CA ASP A 44 3.91 -8.35 -16.88
C ASP A 44 3.96 -6.87 -17.25
N ALA A 45 3.54 -6.00 -16.33
CA ALA A 45 3.64 -4.55 -16.46
C ALA A 45 3.82 -3.88 -15.07
N VAL A 46 4.69 -2.86 -15.04
CA VAL A 46 4.85 -1.94 -13.89
C VAL A 46 4.39 -0.56 -14.36
N VAL A 47 3.30 -0.06 -13.79
CA VAL A 47 2.60 1.15 -14.26
C VAL A 47 2.51 2.18 -13.14
N VAL A 48 2.91 3.41 -13.43
CA VAL A 48 2.64 4.58 -12.58
C VAL A 48 1.36 5.25 -13.07
N SER A 49 0.39 5.44 -12.17
CA SER A 49 -0.83 6.20 -12.40
C SER A 49 -0.73 7.54 -11.68
N THR A 50 -0.64 8.62 -12.43
CA THR A 50 -0.47 10.00 -11.91
C THR A 50 -1.23 11.02 -12.76
N ASP A 51 -1.63 12.12 -12.13
CA ASP A 51 -2.18 13.33 -12.74
C ASP A 51 -1.10 14.40 -13.01
N ASP A 52 0.12 14.21 -12.48
CA ASP A 52 1.22 15.18 -12.52
C ASP A 52 2.26 14.80 -13.58
N PRO A 53 2.52 15.69 -14.58
CA PRO A 53 3.52 15.43 -15.62
C PRO A 53 4.95 15.23 -15.09
N ALA A 54 5.34 15.87 -13.98
CA ALA A 54 6.67 15.71 -13.40
C ALA A 54 6.82 14.32 -12.75
N ILE A 55 5.77 13.82 -12.08
CA ILE A 55 5.73 12.47 -11.54
C ILE A 55 5.72 11.44 -12.68
N ALA A 56 4.99 11.71 -13.77
CA ALA A 56 4.97 10.86 -14.96
C ALA A 56 6.38 10.71 -15.55
N GLU A 57 7.10 11.81 -15.69
CA GLU A 57 8.47 11.79 -16.22
C GLU A 57 9.44 11.05 -15.27
N ALA A 58 9.35 11.29 -13.96
CA ALA A 58 10.13 10.56 -12.96
C ALA A 58 9.84 9.05 -13.00
N GLY A 59 8.58 8.66 -13.15
CA GLY A 59 8.18 7.26 -13.27
C GLY A 59 8.78 6.58 -14.51
N ARG A 60 8.77 7.27 -15.68
CA ARG A 60 9.41 6.76 -16.91
C ARG A 60 10.91 6.62 -16.74
N LYS A 61 11.59 7.60 -16.14
CA LYS A 61 13.03 7.53 -15.85
C LYS A 61 13.40 6.37 -14.93
N ALA A 62 12.52 6.05 -13.98
CA ALA A 62 12.69 4.90 -13.09
C ALA A 62 12.42 3.54 -13.78
N GLY A 63 11.91 3.54 -15.02
CA GLY A 63 11.65 2.33 -15.82
C GLY A 63 10.19 1.86 -15.81
N ALA A 64 9.26 2.60 -15.21
CA ALA A 64 7.85 2.26 -15.27
C ALA A 64 7.17 2.71 -16.56
N LEU A 65 6.11 2.03 -16.93
CA LEU A 65 5.18 2.51 -17.96
C LEU A 65 4.29 3.62 -17.39
N VAL A 66 4.09 4.70 -18.17
CA VAL A 66 3.15 5.77 -17.87
C VAL A 66 2.36 6.06 -19.15
N PRO A 67 1.43 5.18 -19.53
CA PRO A 67 0.75 5.26 -20.81
C PRO A 67 -0.36 6.31 -20.88
N PHE A 68 -0.77 6.85 -19.73
CA PHE A 68 -1.83 7.87 -19.60
C PHE A 68 -1.50 8.84 -18.47
N LEU A 69 -2.16 9.99 -18.46
CA LEU A 69 -2.29 10.83 -17.28
C LEU A 69 -3.68 10.61 -16.67
N ARG A 70 -3.73 10.34 -15.37
CA ARG A 70 -4.98 10.17 -14.65
C ARG A 70 -5.75 11.50 -14.61
N PRO A 71 -7.07 11.52 -14.92
CA PRO A 71 -7.90 12.70 -14.76
C PRO A 71 -7.82 13.28 -13.35
N ARG A 72 -7.82 14.62 -13.24
CA ARG A 72 -7.65 15.30 -11.96
C ARG A 72 -8.75 14.97 -10.95
N GLU A 73 -9.99 14.77 -11.43
CA GLU A 73 -11.13 14.36 -10.63
C GLU A 73 -10.97 12.97 -9.99
N LEU A 74 -10.06 12.14 -10.50
CA LEU A 74 -9.68 10.85 -9.90
C LEU A 74 -8.40 10.93 -9.05
N ALA A 75 -7.86 12.14 -8.87
CA ALA A 75 -6.64 12.39 -8.10
C ALA A 75 -6.87 13.22 -6.83
N ASP A 76 -8.13 13.51 -6.49
CA ASP A 76 -8.50 14.23 -5.28
C ASP A 76 -8.24 13.39 -4.01
N ASP A 77 -8.11 14.07 -2.86
CA ASP A 77 -7.91 13.42 -1.55
C ASP A 77 -9.03 12.45 -1.17
N SER A 78 -10.25 12.73 -1.62
CA SER A 78 -11.45 11.93 -1.36
C SER A 78 -11.66 10.81 -2.39
N SER A 79 -10.86 10.77 -3.47
CA SER A 79 -11.01 9.77 -4.53
C SER A 79 -10.64 8.38 -4.00
N PRO A 80 -11.57 7.40 -4.03
CA PRO A 80 -11.28 6.04 -3.60
C PRO A 80 -10.18 5.41 -4.46
N ILE A 81 -9.29 4.63 -3.86
CA ILE A 81 -8.22 3.94 -4.60
C ILE A 81 -8.77 3.03 -5.72
N LEU A 82 -9.95 2.49 -5.53
CA LEU A 82 -10.64 1.66 -6.54
C LEU A 82 -10.86 2.41 -7.86
N THR A 83 -11.19 3.70 -7.82
CA THR A 83 -11.36 4.49 -9.05
C THR A 83 -10.06 4.62 -9.83
N THR A 84 -8.92 4.74 -9.12
CA THR A 84 -7.59 4.73 -9.74
C THR A 84 -7.28 3.38 -10.39
N ILE A 85 -7.61 2.28 -9.72
CA ILE A 85 -7.41 0.93 -10.24
C ILE A 85 -8.26 0.70 -11.48
N HIS A 86 -9.56 0.99 -11.42
CA HIS A 86 -10.48 0.84 -12.55
C HIS A 86 -10.06 1.69 -13.75
N HIS A 87 -9.70 2.96 -13.55
CA HIS A 87 -9.19 3.82 -14.61
C HIS A 87 -7.96 3.21 -15.28
N ALA A 88 -6.98 2.76 -14.48
CA ALA A 88 -5.77 2.16 -15.02
C ALA A 88 -6.06 0.89 -15.84
N LEU A 89 -6.97 0.04 -15.38
CA LEU A 89 -7.38 -1.17 -16.09
C LEU A 89 -8.06 -0.84 -17.42
N VAL A 90 -8.99 0.12 -17.42
CA VAL A 90 -9.68 0.56 -18.66
C VAL A 90 -8.66 1.06 -19.69
N GLU A 91 -7.72 1.93 -19.29
CA GLU A 91 -6.71 2.50 -20.20
C GLU A 91 -5.71 1.44 -20.71
N LEU A 92 -5.31 0.52 -19.84
CA LEU A 92 -4.33 -0.51 -20.18
C LEU A 92 -4.91 -1.60 -21.07
N GLU A 93 -6.20 -1.92 -20.92
CA GLU A 93 -6.89 -2.99 -21.67
C GLU A 93 -7.63 -2.45 -22.91
N ALA A 94 -7.64 -1.13 -23.13
CA ALA A 94 -8.25 -0.51 -24.29
C ALA A 94 -7.66 -1.06 -25.59
N GLY A 95 -8.52 -1.18 -26.63
CA GLY A 95 -8.12 -1.64 -27.96
C GLY A 95 -7.85 -3.14 -28.07
N GLY A 96 -8.45 -3.95 -27.19
CA GLY A 96 -8.34 -5.42 -27.23
C GLY A 96 -7.02 -5.97 -26.70
N LYS A 97 -6.29 -5.19 -25.89
CA LYS A 97 -5.11 -5.66 -25.17
C LYS A 97 -5.48 -6.71 -24.12
N ALA A 98 -4.51 -7.50 -23.73
CA ALA A 98 -4.74 -8.60 -22.81
C ALA A 98 -5.11 -8.09 -21.41
N ARG A 99 -6.14 -8.71 -20.81
CA ARG A 99 -6.63 -8.47 -19.45
C ARG A 99 -5.58 -8.87 -18.42
N PHE A 100 -5.48 -8.10 -17.34
CA PHE A 100 -4.73 -8.46 -16.14
C PHE A 100 -5.60 -9.27 -15.18
N ASP A 101 -5.05 -10.35 -14.63
CA ASP A 101 -5.74 -11.29 -13.75
C ASP A 101 -5.51 -10.95 -12.26
N LEU A 102 -4.39 -10.28 -11.94
CA LEU A 102 -4.02 -9.87 -10.60
C LEU A 102 -3.40 -8.48 -10.63
N ILE A 103 -3.83 -7.62 -9.71
CA ILE A 103 -3.36 -6.27 -9.53
C ILE A 103 -2.65 -6.15 -8.18
N ALA A 104 -1.35 -5.82 -8.21
CA ALA A 104 -0.58 -5.46 -7.02
C ALA A 104 -0.51 -3.94 -6.90
N LEU A 105 -1.05 -3.40 -5.81
CA LEU A 105 -1.00 -1.97 -5.49
C LEU A 105 0.22 -1.71 -4.60
N LEU A 106 1.11 -0.83 -5.07
CA LEU A 106 2.38 -0.50 -4.41
C LEU A 106 2.46 1.01 -4.17
N GLU A 107 2.01 1.45 -3.00
CA GLU A 107 2.03 2.88 -2.65
C GLU A 107 3.47 3.38 -2.43
N PRO A 108 3.90 4.52 -3.03
CA PRO A 108 5.25 5.08 -2.84
C PRO A 108 5.57 5.42 -1.38
N THR A 109 4.56 5.65 -0.57
CA THR A 109 4.68 6.05 0.85
C THR A 109 5.29 5.00 1.77
N SER A 110 5.54 3.78 1.27
CA SER A 110 6.14 2.67 2.03
C SER A 110 7.57 2.38 1.56
N PRO A 111 8.58 3.17 1.94
CA PRO A 111 9.95 3.13 1.39
C PRO A 111 10.74 1.87 1.77
N ARG A 112 10.32 1.16 2.82
CA ARG A 112 10.97 -0.08 3.30
C ARG A 112 10.39 -1.36 2.68
N ARG A 113 9.58 -1.24 1.64
CA ARG A 113 9.12 -2.39 0.83
C ARG A 113 10.32 -3.03 0.14
N THR A 114 10.36 -4.37 0.16
CA THR A 114 11.36 -5.14 -0.57
C THR A 114 10.72 -6.00 -1.66
N PRO A 115 11.47 -6.37 -2.72
CA PRO A 115 10.98 -7.27 -3.75
C PRO A 115 10.48 -8.62 -3.19
N GLU A 116 11.11 -9.11 -2.13
CA GLU A 116 10.70 -10.35 -1.47
C GLU A 116 9.33 -10.25 -0.81
N ILE A 117 9.04 -9.13 -0.13
CA ILE A 117 7.71 -8.87 0.44
C ILE A 117 6.65 -8.86 -0.68
N VAL A 118 6.94 -8.21 -1.81
CA VAL A 118 6.03 -8.15 -2.96
C VAL A 118 5.76 -9.55 -3.51
N ARG A 119 6.80 -10.36 -3.74
CA ARG A 119 6.66 -11.74 -4.19
C ARG A 119 5.78 -12.58 -3.26
N ARG A 120 6.00 -12.48 -1.95
CA ARG A 120 5.21 -13.21 -0.94
C ARG A 120 3.74 -12.82 -0.96
N VAL A 121 3.42 -11.53 -1.10
CA VAL A 121 2.03 -11.06 -1.15
C VAL A 121 1.32 -11.53 -2.42
N VAL A 122 2.00 -11.43 -3.57
CA VAL A 122 1.44 -11.91 -4.85
C VAL A 122 1.21 -13.42 -4.80
N ALA A 123 2.18 -14.20 -4.33
CA ALA A 123 2.03 -15.64 -4.19
C ALA A 123 0.86 -16.01 -3.25
N ALA A 124 0.71 -15.31 -2.12
CA ALA A 124 -0.39 -15.54 -1.18
C ALA A 124 -1.76 -15.21 -1.80
N ALA A 125 -1.86 -14.19 -2.67
CA ALA A 125 -3.10 -13.87 -3.38
C ALA A 125 -3.45 -14.90 -4.48
N GLU A 126 -2.47 -15.69 -4.92
CA GLU A 126 -2.65 -16.72 -5.94
C GLU A 126 -3.00 -18.09 -5.36
N GLU A 127 -2.94 -18.27 -4.04
CA GLU A 127 -3.33 -19.51 -3.39
C GLU A 127 -4.82 -19.85 -3.63
N PRO A 128 -5.16 -21.14 -3.76
CA PRO A 128 -6.55 -21.56 -3.94
C PRO A 128 -7.46 -21.05 -2.81
N GLY A 129 -8.63 -20.53 -3.17
CA GLY A 129 -9.61 -20.01 -2.20
C GLY A 129 -9.30 -18.60 -1.68
N THR A 130 -8.22 -17.97 -2.15
CA THR A 130 -7.85 -16.60 -1.81
C THR A 130 -8.18 -15.67 -2.98
N ASP A 131 -8.74 -14.51 -2.70
CA ASP A 131 -9.04 -13.48 -3.71
C ASP A 131 -8.21 -12.20 -3.52
N ALA A 132 -7.58 -12.04 -2.36
CA ALA A 132 -6.65 -10.95 -2.09
C ALA A 132 -5.61 -11.31 -1.03
N ALA A 133 -4.51 -10.57 -1.00
CA ALA A 133 -3.52 -10.62 0.07
C ALA A 133 -2.99 -9.21 0.36
N LEU A 134 -2.61 -8.96 1.62
CA LEU A 134 -2.08 -7.67 2.01
C LEU A 134 -0.99 -7.80 3.07
N THR A 135 -0.12 -6.80 3.11
CA THR A 135 0.85 -6.68 4.20
C THR A 135 0.25 -6.06 5.44
N VAL A 136 0.57 -6.63 6.58
CA VAL A 136 0.19 -6.13 7.90
C VAL A 136 1.38 -6.12 8.85
N SER A 137 1.30 -5.27 9.88
CA SER A 137 2.25 -5.26 10.98
C SER A 137 1.55 -5.67 12.28
N PRO A 138 2.25 -6.40 13.19
CA PRO A 138 1.71 -6.66 14.52
C PRO A 138 1.46 -5.36 15.28
N VAL A 139 0.31 -5.26 15.94
CA VAL A 139 0.00 -4.14 16.81
C VAL A 139 0.65 -4.38 18.17
N PRO A 140 1.50 -3.47 18.67
CA PRO A 140 2.04 -3.58 20.03
C PRO A 140 0.92 -3.67 21.05
N GLU A 141 1.06 -4.53 22.04
CA GLU A 141 0.01 -4.80 23.07
C GLU A 141 -0.57 -3.55 23.71
N ARG A 142 0.24 -2.49 23.90
CA ARG A 142 -0.20 -1.21 24.48
C ARG A 142 -1.22 -0.47 23.61
N PHE A 143 -1.26 -0.77 22.30
CA PHE A 143 -2.20 -0.18 21.35
C PHE A 143 -3.32 -1.14 20.94
N HIS A 144 -3.43 -2.28 21.63
CA HIS A 144 -4.45 -3.27 21.35
C HIS A 144 -5.87 -2.66 21.50
N PRO A 145 -6.81 -2.92 20.57
CA PRO A 145 -8.15 -2.33 20.59
C PRO A 145 -8.91 -2.51 21.91
N LEU A 146 -8.74 -3.64 22.60
CA LEU A 146 -9.34 -3.89 23.91
C LEU A 146 -8.76 -3.03 25.05
N LYS A 147 -7.64 -2.34 24.83
CA LYS A 147 -7.02 -1.40 25.78
C LYS A 147 -7.31 0.06 25.46
N GLN A 148 -8.03 0.33 24.38
CA GLN A 148 -8.32 1.70 23.94
C GLN A 148 -9.57 2.25 24.64
N PHE A 149 -9.59 3.56 24.80
CA PHE A 149 -10.69 4.29 25.43
C PHE A 149 -11.23 5.36 24.50
N VAL A 150 -12.51 5.69 24.68
CA VAL A 150 -13.16 6.87 24.10
C VAL A 150 -13.58 7.82 25.23
N ASN A 151 -13.62 9.11 24.90
CA ASN A 151 -14.16 10.14 25.79
C ASN A 151 -15.65 10.33 25.44
N GLU A 152 -16.53 10.00 26.38
CA GLU A 152 -17.96 10.29 26.30
C GLU A 152 -18.33 11.37 27.32
N ASN A 153 -18.48 12.63 26.87
CA ASN A 153 -18.87 13.75 27.72
C ASN A 153 -17.98 13.94 28.96
N GLY A 154 -16.65 13.81 28.78
CA GLY A 154 -15.67 13.91 29.86
C GLY A 154 -15.48 12.63 30.69
N ARG A 155 -16.17 11.54 30.35
CA ARG A 155 -16.03 10.25 31.02
C ARG A 155 -15.31 9.24 30.14
N VAL A 156 -14.50 8.40 30.75
CA VAL A 156 -13.78 7.31 30.09
C VAL A 156 -14.70 6.12 29.86
N ARG A 157 -14.73 5.59 28.63
CA ARG A 157 -15.35 4.32 28.28
C ARG A 157 -14.39 3.49 27.45
N HIS A 158 -14.35 2.17 27.64
CA HIS A 158 -13.62 1.29 26.73
C HIS A 158 -14.15 1.43 25.29
N TYR A 159 -13.25 1.51 24.30
CA TYR A 159 -13.63 1.52 22.88
C TYR A 159 -14.42 0.26 22.54
N LEU A 160 -13.90 -0.91 22.93
CA LEU A 160 -14.60 -2.19 22.86
C LEU A 160 -15.04 -2.60 24.26
N PRO A 161 -16.35 -2.87 24.51
CA PRO A 161 -16.86 -3.21 25.84
C PRO A 161 -16.16 -4.39 26.50
N GLU A 162 -15.70 -5.36 25.72
CA GLU A 162 -14.97 -6.55 26.20
C GLU A 162 -13.64 -6.18 26.88
N GLY A 163 -13.09 -4.99 26.61
CA GLY A 163 -11.87 -4.48 27.23
C GLY A 163 -11.92 -4.42 28.76
N VAL A 164 -13.12 -4.25 29.35
CA VAL A 164 -13.34 -4.29 30.80
C VAL A 164 -12.89 -5.61 31.42
N LYS A 165 -12.96 -6.72 30.71
CA LYS A 165 -12.63 -8.08 31.19
C LYS A 165 -11.14 -8.40 31.10
N ILE A 166 -10.36 -7.62 30.37
CA ILE A 166 -8.93 -7.90 30.14
C ILE A 166 -8.11 -7.43 31.32
N THR A 167 -7.58 -8.39 32.07
CA THR A 167 -6.71 -8.13 33.24
C THR A 167 -5.25 -8.50 32.99
N ARG A 168 -4.99 -9.41 32.06
CA ARG A 168 -3.64 -9.92 31.75
C ARG A 168 -3.35 -9.82 30.25
N ARG A 169 -2.09 -9.52 29.93
CA ARG A 169 -1.64 -9.40 28.51
C ARG A 169 -1.78 -10.71 27.72
N GLN A 170 -1.67 -11.85 28.39
CA GLN A 170 -1.78 -13.19 27.77
C GLN A 170 -3.22 -13.49 27.27
N GLU A 171 -4.21 -12.71 27.71
CA GLU A 171 -5.61 -12.83 27.28
C GLU A 171 -5.87 -12.10 25.95
N LEU A 172 -4.89 -11.33 25.47
CA LEU A 172 -5.01 -10.58 24.23
C LEU A 172 -4.70 -11.45 23.03
N THR A 173 -5.67 -11.59 22.13
CA THR A 173 -5.44 -12.17 20.81
C THR A 173 -4.58 -11.23 19.99
N PRO A 174 -3.50 -11.69 19.32
CA PRO A 174 -2.69 -10.83 18.49
C PRO A 174 -3.52 -10.10 17.43
N THR A 175 -3.35 -8.79 17.34
CA THR A 175 -4.01 -7.95 16.33
C THR A 175 -2.98 -7.35 15.38
N TYR A 176 -3.46 -6.99 14.19
CA TYR A 176 -2.61 -6.50 13.11
C TYR A 176 -3.20 -5.23 12.52
N ILE A 177 -2.33 -4.38 11.98
CA ILE A 177 -2.70 -3.16 11.27
C ILE A 177 -2.17 -3.19 9.83
N ARG A 178 -2.95 -2.73 8.89
CA ARG A 178 -2.49 -2.53 7.50
C ARG A 178 -1.31 -1.56 7.49
N ASN A 179 -0.27 -1.89 6.74
CA ASN A 179 0.95 -1.09 6.72
C ASN A 179 1.27 -0.45 5.35
N GLY A 180 0.40 -0.61 4.36
CA GLY A 180 0.49 0.06 3.07
C GLY A 180 1.62 -0.42 2.15
N MET A 181 2.40 -1.45 2.52
CA MET A 181 3.52 -1.86 1.68
C MET A 181 3.05 -2.52 0.38
N CYS A 182 2.08 -3.45 0.44
CA CYS A 182 1.59 -4.15 -0.73
C CYS A 182 0.18 -4.69 -0.50
N TYR A 183 -0.67 -4.54 -1.51
CA TYR A 183 -1.95 -5.24 -1.65
C TYR A 183 -1.90 -5.97 -2.98
N ALA A 184 -2.33 -7.21 -3.03
CA ALA A 184 -2.53 -7.95 -4.28
C ALA A 184 -3.96 -8.46 -4.32
N THR A 185 -4.69 -8.16 -5.38
CA THR A 185 -6.12 -8.48 -5.51
C THR A 185 -6.37 -9.12 -6.85
N ARG A 186 -7.08 -10.23 -6.87
CA ARG A 186 -7.53 -10.87 -8.10
C ARG A 186 -8.53 -9.97 -8.83
N ARG A 187 -8.43 -9.95 -10.14
CA ARG A 187 -9.33 -9.18 -11.00
C ARG A 187 -10.80 -9.50 -10.74
N GLU A 188 -11.11 -10.76 -10.54
CA GLU A 188 -12.48 -11.23 -10.29
C GLU A 188 -13.10 -10.59 -9.04
N ALA A 189 -12.33 -10.40 -7.96
CA ALA A 189 -12.79 -9.71 -6.75
C ALA A 189 -13.06 -8.22 -7.01
N LEU A 190 -12.23 -7.56 -7.81
CA LEU A 190 -12.44 -6.17 -8.21
C LEU A 190 -13.69 -6.01 -9.08
N ASP A 191 -13.87 -6.89 -10.07
CA ASP A 191 -15.03 -6.89 -10.97
C ASP A 191 -16.35 -7.20 -10.22
N ALA A 192 -16.27 -8.02 -9.16
CA ALA A 192 -17.39 -8.30 -8.26
C ALA A 192 -17.69 -7.17 -7.26
N GLY A 193 -16.91 -6.07 -7.27
CA GLY A 193 -17.10 -4.94 -6.37
C GLY A 193 -16.66 -5.18 -4.93
N LEU A 194 -15.88 -6.23 -4.65
CA LEU A 194 -15.44 -6.60 -3.29
C LEU A 194 -14.27 -5.72 -2.77
N GLY A 195 -13.77 -4.77 -3.58
CA GLY A 195 -12.70 -3.87 -3.19
C GLY A 195 -11.32 -4.52 -3.18
N VAL A 196 -10.32 -3.78 -2.69
CA VAL A 196 -8.91 -4.22 -2.69
C VAL A 196 -8.62 -5.35 -1.68
N LEU A 197 -9.53 -5.60 -0.75
CA LEU A 197 -9.38 -6.66 0.24
C LEU A 197 -10.14 -7.94 -0.15
N GLY A 198 -10.95 -7.90 -1.22
CA GLY A 198 -11.77 -9.04 -1.59
C GLY A 198 -12.72 -9.49 -0.47
N SER A 199 -13.08 -10.77 -0.50
CA SER A 199 -13.90 -11.44 0.52
C SER A 199 -13.14 -12.52 1.30
N SER A 200 -12.00 -12.98 0.76
CA SER A 200 -11.17 -14.05 1.32
C SER A 200 -9.68 -13.64 1.34
N ALA A 201 -9.40 -12.43 1.87
CA ALA A 201 -8.04 -11.91 1.94
C ALA A 201 -7.19 -12.64 2.99
N VAL A 202 -5.93 -12.88 2.65
CA VAL A 202 -4.92 -13.40 3.59
C VAL A 202 -3.91 -12.31 3.97
N MET A 203 -3.39 -12.41 5.20
CA MET A 203 -2.41 -11.48 5.73
C MET A 203 -0.99 -12.00 5.56
N VAL A 204 -0.10 -11.16 5.04
CA VAL A 204 1.35 -11.37 5.04
C VAL A 204 1.95 -10.48 6.13
N VAL A 205 2.34 -11.09 7.24
CA VAL A 205 2.89 -10.35 8.37
C VAL A 205 4.31 -9.90 8.06
N VAL A 206 4.55 -8.58 8.20
CA VAL A 206 5.87 -7.94 8.08
C VAL A 206 6.28 -7.45 9.47
N PRO A 207 7.27 -8.09 10.10
CA PRO A 207 7.76 -7.66 11.41
C PRO A 207 8.64 -6.40 11.30
N GLY A 208 8.83 -5.76 12.44
CA GLY A 208 9.70 -4.58 12.57
C GLY A 208 8.99 -3.25 12.31
N PRO A 209 9.73 -2.15 12.41
CA PRO A 209 9.16 -0.83 12.24
C PRO A 209 8.79 -0.61 10.76
N VAL A 210 7.52 -0.33 10.52
CA VAL A 210 7.00 0.08 9.22
C VAL A 210 6.65 1.55 9.31
N VAL A 211 7.07 2.31 8.30
CA VAL A 211 6.73 3.72 8.15
C VAL A 211 5.92 3.88 6.88
N ASN A 212 4.75 4.47 7.02
CA ASN A 212 3.97 5.01 5.91
C ASN A 212 4.08 6.54 5.97
N ILE A 213 4.62 7.15 4.93
CA ILE A 213 5.00 8.56 4.94
C ILE A 213 3.78 9.41 4.60
N ASP A 214 3.30 10.17 5.58
CA ASP A 214 2.23 11.16 5.43
C ASP A 214 2.64 12.56 5.91
N SER A 215 3.66 12.66 6.75
CA SER A 215 4.18 13.89 7.34
C SER A 215 5.71 14.02 7.14
N MET A 216 6.26 15.19 7.54
CA MET A 216 7.70 15.39 7.55
C MET A 216 8.39 14.52 8.61
N GLU A 217 7.74 14.33 9.76
CA GLU A 217 8.24 13.46 10.83
C GLU A 217 8.37 12.00 10.36
N ASP A 218 7.39 11.51 9.58
CA ASP A 218 7.48 10.17 8.99
C ASP A 218 8.64 10.06 8.00
N LEU A 219 8.86 11.11 7.18
CA LEU A 219 9.96 11.15 6.23
C LEU A 219 11.32 11.08 6.94
N GLU A 220 11.49 11.83 8.02
CA GLU A 220 12.71 11.81 8.83
C GLU A 220 12.91 10.46 9.53
N LEU A 221 11.84 9.86 10.03
CA LEU A 221 11.89 8.53 10.62
C LEU A 221 12.31 7.48 9.57
N ALA A 222 11.73 7.55 8.38
CA ALA A 222 12.08 6.65 7.27
C ALA A 222 13.56 6.77 6.89
N ARG A 223 14.10 7.99 6.82
CA ARG A 223 15.54 8.23 6.56
C ARG A 223 16.42 7.55 7.59
N ARG A 224 16.14 7.76 8.87
CA ARG A 224 16.90 7.14 9.97
C ARG A 224 16.87 5.62 9.93
N LEU A 225 15.72 5.03 9.63
CA LEU A 225 15.58 3.58 9.56
C LEU A 225 16.37 2.98 8.39
N LEU A 226 16.34 3.61 7.22
CA LEU A 226 17.10 3.15 6.04
C LEU A 226 18.62 3.33 6.23
N GLU A 227 19.05 4.42 6.86
CA GLU A 227 20.47 4.60 7.21
C GLU A 227 20.97 3.52 8.19
N ALA A 228 20.13 3.13 9.16
CA ALA A 228 20.48 2.07 10.10
C ALA A 228 20.61 0.70 9.40
N GLU A 229 19.75 0.43 8.41
CA GLU A 229 19.82 -0.80 7.60
C GLU A 229 21.06 -0.86 6.71
N SER A 230 21.49 0.27 6.15
CA SER A 230 22.69 0.31 5.30
C SER A 230 23.99 0.12 6.07
N ARG A 231 23.97 0.24 7.41
CA ARG A 231 25.14 0.07 8.28
C ARG A 231 25.20 -1.31 8.95
N ALA A 232 24.16 -2.13 8.82
CA ALA A 232 24.03 -3.45 9.43
C ALA A 232 24.43 -4.57 8.47
#